data_82eacac45e501be5f0e30f5701943fae
#
_entry.id   82eacac45e501be5f0e30f5701943fae
#
_cell.length_a   1.000
_cell.length_b   1.000
_cell.length_c   1.000
_cell.angle_alpha   90.00
_cell.angle_beta   90.00
_cell.angle_gamma   90.00
#
_symmetry.space_group_name_H-M   'P 1'
#
loop_
_entity.id
_entity.type
_entity.pdbx_description
1 polymer ?
#
loop_
_entity_poly.entity_id
_entity_poly.type
_entity_poly.pdbx_seq_one_letter_code
_entity_poly.pdbx_strand_id
1 'polypeptide(L)'
;MEDLEVGPGCVIPAAELTERASRAGGPGGQHVNKTASRVSLRWNVRRTEAVDETRRLWLLERLAARLTRDGDLIVHAQGDRSQYRNRILARERLAELVAEALRLPRQRRPTRPTRGSRERRLVSKRKRSDVKKGRRPQDPHSD
;
A
#
# COMPACT_ATOMS: atom_id res chain seq x y z
N MET A 1 -1.45 3.33 27.47
CA MET A 1 -1.77 2.94 26.08
C MET A 1 -1.96 1.42 26.13
N GLU A 2 -2.89 0.87 25.36
CA GLU A 2 -3.14 -0.58 25.33
C GLU A 2 -2.36 -1.21 24.18
N ASP A 3 -2.15 -2.53 24.23
CA ASP A 3 -1.57 -3.29 23.12
C ASP A 3 -2.45 -3.16 21.86
N LEU A 4 -1.86 -3.32 20.69
CA LEU A 4 -2.57 -3.21 19.42
C LEU A 4 -2.68 -4.59 18.76
N GLU A 5 -3.89 -5.13 18.77
CA GLU A 5 -4.19 -6.35 18.02
C GLU A 5 -4.22 -6.05 16.51
N VAL A 6 -3.38 -6.75 15.75
CA VAL A 6 -3.30 -6.58 14.29
C VAL A 6 -4.02 -7.72 13.57
N GLY A 7 -4.01 -8.91 14.17
CA GLY A 7 -4.63 -10.11 13.62
C GLY A 7 -4.06 -11.38 14.23
N PRO A 8 -4.44 -12.55 13.72
CA PRO A 8 -4.01 -13.83 14.31
C PRO A 8 -2.48 -13.93 14.41
N GLY A 9 -2.01 -13.99 15.67
CA GLY A 9 -0.59 -14.16 15.97
C GLY A 9 0.29 -12.91 15.80
N CYS A 10 -0.31 -11.71 15.79
CA CYS A 10 0.43 -10.46 15.81
C CYS A 10 -0.25 -9.44 16.73
N VAL A 11 0.37 -9.17 17.87
CA VAL A 11 -0.02 -8.14 18.83
C VAL A 11 1.18 -7.23 19.04
N ILE A 12 1.02 -5.94 18.78
CA ILE A 12 2.07 -4.95 18.99
C ILE A 12 1.95 -4.43 20.42
N PRO A 13 2.99 -4.62 21.27
CA PRO A 13 2.98 -4.14 22.63
C PRO A 13 2.84 -2.61 22.71
N ALA A 14 2.10 -2.13 23.69
CA ALA A 14 1.93 -0.69 23.92
C ALA A 14 3.27 0.04 24.08
N ALA A 15 4.28 -0.63 24.63
CA ALA A 15 5.62 -0.11 24.83
C ALA A 15 6.36 0.23 23.53
N GLU A 16 6.04 -0.45 22.43
CA GLU A 16 6.61 -0.19 21.10
C GLU A 16 5.91 0.92 20.34
N LEU A 17 4.74 1.38 20.82
CA LEU A 17 3.94 2.41 20.19
C LEU A 17 4.27 3.78 20.79
N THR A 18 4.57 4.75 19.92
CA THR A 18 4.77 6.14 20.32
C THR A 18 3.68 7.00 19.71
N GLU A 19 2.88 7.65 20.56
CA GLU A 19 1.82 8.56 20.15
C GLU A 19 2.25 10.01 20.35
N ARG A 20 1.94 10.87 19.38
CA ARG A 20 2.10 12.32 19.49
C ARG A 20 0.83 13.02 19.02
N ALA A 21 0.34 13.93 19.84
CA ALA A 21 -0.71 14.84 19.46
C ALA A 21 -0.11 16.16 18.93
N SER A 22 -0.69 16.70 17.87
CA SER A 22 -0.30 17.98 17.27
C SER A 22 -1.55 18.72 16.81
N ARG A 23 -1.38 20.01 16.51
CA ARG A 23 -2.46 20.78 15.89
C ARG A 23 -2.72 20.27 14.48
N ALA A 24 -4.00 20.19 14.10
CA ALA A 24 -4.37 19.85 12.74
C ALA A 24 -3.95 21.01 11.82
N GLY A 25 -3.22 20.71 10.74
CA GLY A 25 -2.90 21.70 9.69
C GLY A 25 -4.08 21.80 8.72
N GLY A 26 -4.45 23.01 8.33
CA GLY A 26 -5.46 23.26 7.29
C GLY A 26 -6.04 24.67 7.40
N PRO A 27 -6.73 25.18 6.34
CA PRO A 27 -7.49 26.42 6.39
C PRO A 27 -8.71 26.20 7.28
N GLY A 28 -8.59 26.51 8.57
CA GLY A 28 -9.65 26.33 9.55
C GLY A 28 -9.74 27.51 10.48
N GLY A 29 -10.96 27.81 10.96
CA GLY A 29 -11.24 28.88 11.90
C GLY A 29 -10.54 28.70 13.26
N GLN A 30 -10.81 29.59 14.20
CA GLN A 30 -10.13 29.69 15.52
C GLN A 30 -10.06 28.37 16.31
N HIS A 31 -10.96 27.41 16.06
CA HIS A 31 -11.00 26.12 16.77
C HIS A 31 -9.87 25.16 16.34
N VAL A 32 -9.50 25.16 15.04
CA VAL A 32 -8.41 24.32 14.50
C VAL A 32 -7.05 24.72 15.05
N ASN A 33 -6.88 26.01 15.34
CA ASN A 33 -5.61 26.56 15.84
C ASN A 33 -5.41 26.38 17.35
N LYS A 34 -6.47 26.03 18.11
CA LYS A 34 -6.40 25.91 19.58
C LYS A 34 -6.33 24.47 20.09
N THR A 35 -6.80 23.49 19.32
CA THR A 35 -6.90 22.10 19.78
C THR A 35 -5.93 21.19 19.04
N ALA A 36 -5.11 20.44 19.79
CA ALA A 36 -4.19 19.42 19.26
C ALA A 36 -4.97 18.13 18.96
N SER A 37 -5.83 18.15 17.93
CA SER A 37 -6.68 17.00 17.56
C SER A 37 -6.01 15.98 16.64
N ARG A 38 -4.96 16.37 15.92
CA ARG A 38 -4.20 15.46 15.07
C ARG A 38 -3.37 14.50 15.91
N VAL A 39 -3.50 13.20 15.66
CA VAL A 39 -2.72 12.14 16.31
C VAL A 39 -1.79 11.51 15.29
N SER A 40 -0.54 11.34 15.68
CA SER A 40 0.49 10.59 14.94
C SER A 40 0.89 9.38 15.78
N LEU A 41 0.72 8.18 15.24
CA LEU A 41 1.13 6.93 15.85
C LEU A 41 2.35 6.39 15.12
N ARG A 42 3.40 6.07 15.86
CA ARG A 42 4.68 5.58 15.36
C ARG A 42 4.99 4.21 15.92
N TRP A 43 5.43 3.30 15.08
CA TRP A 43 5.91 1.96 15.43
C TRP A 43 7.18 1.63 14.65
N ASN A 44 8.21 1.13 15.35
CA ASN A 44 9.47 0.77 14.70
C ASN A 44 9.49 -0.69 14.30
N VAL A 45 9.41 -0.96 13.00
CA VAL A 45 9.35 -2.31 12.42
C VAL A 45 10.69 -3.04 12.53
N ARG A 46 11.83 -2.33 12.55
CA ARG A 46 13.15 -2.97 12.65
C ARG A 46 13.44 -3.54 14.03
N ARG A 47 12.91 -2.91 15.07
CA ARG A 47 13.19 -3.23 16.47
C ARG A 47 12.08 -3.99 17.17
N THR A 48 10.99 -4.26 16.44
CA THR A 48 9.82 -4.89 17.06
C THR A 48 10.10 -6.32 17.51
N GLU A 49 9.52 -6.68 18.64
CA GLU A 49 9.43 -8.05 19.17
C GLU A 49 8.03 -8.66 18.96
N ALA A 50 7.09 -7.89 18.38
CA ALA A 50 5.72 -8.31 18.12
C ALA A 50 5.60 -9.45 17.09
N VAL A 51 6.64 -9.68 16.28
CA VAL A 51 6.69 -10.70 15.22
C VAL A 51 8.05 -11.39 15.18
N ASP A 52 8.08 -12.62 14.68
CA ASP A 52 9.32 -13.34 14.42
C ASP A 52 10.19 -12.65 13.35
N GLU A 53 11.43 -13.06 13.22
CA GLU A 53 12.40 -12.46 12.31
C GLU A 53 11.97 -12.57 10.84
N THR A 54 11.38 -13.67 10.43
CA THR A 54 10.92 -13.90 9.06
C THR A 54 9.82 -12.92 8.70
N ARG A 55 8.82 -12.76 9.57
CA ARG A 55 7.74 -11.78 9.40
C ARG A 55 8.25 -10.36 9.46
N ARG A 56 9.23 -10.06 10.32
CA ARG A 56 9.86 -8.73 10.41
C ARG A 56 10.55 -8.35 9.10
N LEU A 57 11.37 -9.23 8.52
CA LEU A 57 11.98 -8.99 7.21
C LEU A 57 10.94 -8.77 6.12
N TRP A 58 9.88 -9.55 6.16
CA TRP A 58 8.77 -9.39 5.22
C TRP A 58 8.03 -8.06 5.36
N LEU A 59 7.76 -7.62 6.58
CA LEU A 59 7.19 -6.30 6.83
C LEU A 59 8.10 -5.18 6.32
N LEU A 60 9.41 -5.28 6.56
CA LEU A 60 10.39 -4.31 6.07
C LEU A 60 10.39 -4.20 4.54
N GLU A 61 10.30 -5.31 3.84
CA GLU A 61 10.23 -5.34 2.38
C GLU A 61 8.92 -4.73 1.87
N ARG A 62 7.79 -5.17 2.41
CA ARG A 62 6.47 -4.76 1.93
C ARG A 62 6.08 -3.34 2.29
N LEU A 63 6.53 -2.86 3.41
CA LEU A 63 6.30 -1.50 3.88
C LEU A 63 7.43 -0.54 3.49
N ALA A 64 8.45 -0.96 2.74
CA ALA A 64 9.64 -0.17 2.41
C ALA A 64 9.32 1.25 1.94
N ALA A 65 8.31 1.42 1.08
CA ALA A 65 7.89 2.73 0.58
C ALA A 65 7.20 3.64 1.62
N ARG A 66 6.84 3.09 2.78
CA ARG A 66 6.13 3.79 3.87
C ARG A 66 6.96 3.95 5.13
N LEU A 67 8.11 3.27 5.19
CA LEU A 67 9.00 3.34 6.33
C LEU A 67 9.93 4.54 6.24
N THR A 68 10.25 5.13 7.38
CA THR A 68 11.36 6.08 7.49
C THR A 68 12.71 5.36 7.34
N ARG A 69 13.80 6.11 7.22
CA ARG A 69 15.17 5.55 7.19
C ARG A 69 15.48 4.70 8.43
N ASP A 70 14.89 5.05 9.57
CA ASP A 70 15.09 4.34 10.85
C ASP A 70 14.19 3.10 10.98
N GLY A 71 13.31 2.85 10.00
CA GLY A 71 12.39 1.72 10.00
C GLY A 71 11.09 1.96 10.76
N ASP A 72 10.71 3.23 10.94
CA ASP A 72 9.44 3.58 11.58
C ASP A 72 8.30 3.63 10.59
N LEU A 73 7.20 3.01 10.92
CA LEU A 73 5.91 3.21 10.29
C LEU A 73 5.16 4.31 11.04
N ILE A 74 4.83 5.40 10.37
CA ILE A 74 4.13 6.54 10.96
C ILE A 74 2.76 6.68 10.30
N VAL A 75 1.72 6.68 11.13
CA VAL A 75 0.32 6.86 10.70
C VAL A 75 -0.25 8.12 11.32
N HIS A 76 -0.97 8.90 10.53
CA HIS A 76 -1.62 10.13 10.97
C HIS A 76 -3.13 10.01 10.89
N ALA A 77 -3.83 10.52 11.92
CA ALA A 77 -5.27 10.70 11.92
C ALA A 77 -5.63 12.12 12.36
N GLN A 78 -6.46 12.79 11.56
CA GLN A 78 -6.93 14.17 11.80
C GLN A 78 -8.35 14.38 11.28
N GLY A 79 -9.08 13.31 10.99
CA GLY A 79 -10.41 13.40 10.37
C GLY A 79 -11.52 13.82 11.33
N ASP A 80 -11.31 13.69 12.63
CA ASP A 80 -12.29 14.05 13.65
C ASP A 80 -11.80 15.28 14.46
N ARG A 81 -12.76 16.01 15.06
CA ARG A 81 -12.46 17.09 16.00
C ARG A 81 -11.98 16.57 17.36
N SER A 82 -12.30 15.32 17.68
CA SER A 82 -11.91 14.65 18.92
C SER A 82 -10.56 13.97 18.77
N GLN A 83 -9.60 14.36 19.61
CA GLN A 83 -8.29 13.71 19.71
C GLN A 83 -8.45 12.21 20.04
N TYR A 84 -9.40 11.85 20.91
CA TYR A 84 -9.68 10.46 21.28
C TYR A 84 -10.11 9.62 20.08
N ARG A 85 -11.03 10.13 19.24
CA ARG A 85 -11.44 9.44 18.01
C ARG A 85 -10.31 9.31 17.01
N ASN A 86 -9.50 10.35 16.84
CA ASN A 86 -8.33 10.29 15.97
C ASN A 86 -7.27 9.29 16.48
N ARG A 87 -7.17 9.08 17.79
CA ARG A 87 -6.33 8.03 18.38
C ARG A 87 -6.80 6.65 17.94
N ILE A 88 -8.09 6.37 18.07
CA ILE A 88 -8.69 5.09 17.63
C ILE A 88 -8.44 4.90 16.12
N LEU A 89 -8.74 5.89 15.30
CA LEU A 89 -8.52 5.84 13.85
C LEU A 89 -7.05 5.61 13.47
N ALA A 90 -6.10 6.20 14.20
CA ALA A 90 -4.68 5.98 13.95
C ALA A 90 -4.28 4.52 14.26
N ARG A 91 -4.81 3.95 15.33
CA ARG A 91 -4.58 2.56 15.73
C ARG A 91 -5.17 1.59 14.72
N GLU A 92 -6.42 1.79 14.31
CA GLU A 92 -7.08 0.98 13.28
C GLU A 92 -6.29 1.00 11.97
N ARG A 93 -5.90 2.17 11.49
CA ARG A 93 -5.09 2.31 10.26
C ARG A 93 -3.73 1.61 10.36
N LEU A 94 -3.06 1.70 11.51
CA LEU A 94 -1.81 1.00 11.72
C LEU A 94 -2.01 -0.51 11.67
N ALA A 95 -3.04 -1.01 12.37
CA ALA A 95 -3.38 -2.43 12.38
C ALA A 95 -3.72 -2.95 10.97
N GLU A 96 -4.53 -2.22 10.21
CA GLU A 96 -4.89 -2.57 8.83
C GLU A 96 -3.66 -2.66 7.92
N LEU A 97 -2.75 -1.65 7.97
CA LEU A 97 -1.54 -1.62 7.16
C LEU A 97 -0.62 -2.80 7.45
N VAL A 98 -0.43 -3.12 8.73
CA VAL A 98 0.41 -4.24 9.15
C VAL A 98 -0.26 -5.57 8.80
N ALA A 99 -1.57 -5.72 9.03
CA ALA A 99 -2.33 -6.91 8.66
C ALA A 99 -2.27 -7.17 7.14
N GLU A 100 -2.43 -6.13 6.32
CA GLU A 100 -2.31 -6.23 4.87
C GLU A 100 -0.91 -6.66 4.44
N ALA A 101 0.12 -6.08 5.06
CA ALA A 101 1.50 -6.44 4.79
C ALA A 101 1.85 -7.87 5.22
N LEU A 102 1.24 -8.40 6.26
CA LEU A 102 1.41 -9.78 6.72
C LEU A 102 0.62 -10.81 5.89
N ARG A 103 -0.34 -10.39 5.06
CA ARG A 103 -1.08 -11.34 4.21
C ARG A 103 -0.15 -11.99 3.20
N LEU A 104 -0.17 -13.32 3.17
CA LEU A 104 0.52 -14.09 2.14
C LEU A 104 -0.08 -13.77 0.76
N PRO A 105 0.75 -13.41 -0.24
CA PRO A 105 0.24 -13.21 -1.58
C PRO A 105 -0.36 -14.51 -2.08
N ARG A 106 -1.60 -14.44 -2.55
CA ARG A 106 -2.24 -15.59 -3.20
C ARG A 106 -1.42 -15.98 -4.44
N GLN A 107 -0.92 -17.21 -4.49
CA GLN A 107 -0.16 -17.70 -5.61
C GLN A 107 -1.02 -17.61 -6.88
N ARG A 108 -0.63 -16.74 -7.82
CA ARG A 108 -1.32 -16.59 -9.10
C ARG A 108 -1.02 -17.80 -9.94
N ARG A 109 -2.04 -18.60 -10.21
CA ARG A 109 -1.93 -19.68 -11.20
C ARG A 109 -1.83 -19.06 -12.60
N PRO A 110 -0.83 -19.43 -13.42
CA PRO A 110 -0.73 -18.94 -14.79
C PRO A 110 -1.98 -19.37 -15.57
N THR A 111 -2.70 -18.42 -16.12
CA THR A 111 -3.86 -18.69 -16.97
C THR A 111 -3.43 -18.82 -18.42
N ARG A 112 -3.88 -19.87 -19.08
CA ARG A 112 -3.66 -20.03 -20.54
C ARG A 112 -4.63 -19.11 -21.30
N PRO A 113 -4.17 -18.45 -22.38
CA PRO A 113 -5.07 -17.64 -23.22
C PRO A 113 -6.20 -18.50 -23.78
N THR A 114 -7.42 -17.99 -23.73
CA THR A 114 -8.60 -18.68 -24.31
C THR A 114 -8.47 -18.82 -25.83
N ARG A 115 -9.16 -19.80 -26.41
CA ARG A 115 -9.20 -20.01 -27.87
C ARG A 115 -9.60 -18.73 -28.61
N GLY A 116 -10.65 -18.06 -28.16
CA GLY A 116 -11.10 -16.80 -28.76
C GLY A 116 -10.10 -15.66 -28.64
N SER A 117 -9.28 -15.61 -27.58
CA SER A 117 -8.20 -14.63 -27.48
C SER A 117 -7.10 -14.89 -28.52
N ARG A 118 -6.74 -16.16 -28.76
CA ARG A 118 -5.77 -16.56 -29.79
C ARG A 118 -6.26 -16.22 -31.18
N GLU A 119 -7.52 -16.52 -31.48
CA GLU A 119 -8.15 -16.21 -32.77
C GLU A 119 -8.19 -14.71 -33.04
N ARG A 120 -8.65 -13.90 -32.07
CA ARG A 120 -8.66 -12.42 -32.19
C ARG A 120 -7.25 -11.87 -32.43
N ARG A 121 -6.24 -12.39 -31.75
CA ARG A 121 -4.84 -12.00 -31.95
C ARG A 121 -4.36 -12.33 -33.37
N LEU A 122 -4.70 -13.51 -33.90
CA LEU A 122 -4.33 -13.93 -35.25
C LEU A 122 -5.01 -13.04 -36.30
N VAL A 123 -6.31 -12.76 -36.16
CA VAL A 123 -7.05 -11.85 -37.06
C VAL A 123 -6.45 -10.45 -37.04
N SER A 124 -6.14 -9.92 -35.87
CA SER A 124 -5.49 -8.60 -35.73
C SER A 124 -4.09 -8.59 -36.38
N LYS A 125 -3.32 -9.67 -36.22
CA LYS A 125 -1.99 -9.81 -36.85
C LYS A 125 -2.10 -9.85 -38.38
N ARG A 126 -3.05 -10.60 -38.94
CA ARG A 126 -3.32 -10.66 -40.39
C ARG A 126 -3.67 -9.29 -40.94
N LYS A 127 -4.64 -8.60 -40.34
CA LYS A 127 -5.03 -7.23 -40.77
C LYS A 127 -3.83 -6.28 -40.80
N ARG A 128 -2.96 -6.31 -39.78
CA ARG A 128 -1.74 -5.49 -39.76
C ARG A 128 -0.73 -5.87 -40.85
N SER A 129 -0.62 -7.17 -41.15
CA SER A 129 0.24 -7.66 -42.23
C SER A 129 -0.24 -7.16 -43.59
N ASP A 130 -1.56 -7.24 -43.84
CA ASP A 130 -2.15 -6.80 -45.11
C ASP A 130 -1.99 -5.29 -45.32
N VAL A 131 -2.19 -4.50 -44.27
CA VAL A 131 -1.91 -3.05 -44.32
C VAL A 131 -0.44 -2.75 -44.61
N LYS A 132 0.49 -3.52 -44.03
CA LYS A 132 1.94 -3.36 -44.32
C LYS A 132 2.29 -3.75 -45.74
N LYS A 133 1.69 -4.82 -46.29
CA LYS A 133 1.88 -5.22 -47.69
C LYS A 133 1.39 -4.14 -48.67
N GLY A 134 0.23 -3.56 -48.39
CA GLY A 134 -0.29 -2.47 -49.23
C GLY A 134 0.49 -1.16 -49.18
N ARG A 135 1.37 -0.99 -48.18
CA ARG A 135 2.25 0.19 -48.07
C ARG A 135 3.64 0.02 -48.73
N ARG A 136 3.97 -1.21 -49.18
CA ARG A 136 5.22 -1.39 -49.95
C ARG A 136 5.03 -0.73 -51.31
N PRO A 137 5.94 0.18 -51.72
CA PRO A 137 5.97 0.68 -53.11
C PRO A 137 6.12 -0.52 -54.02
N GLN A 138 5.30 -0.60 -55.09
CA GLN A 138 5.55 -1.52 -56.18
C GLN A 138 6.87 -1.06 -56.84
N ASP A 139 7.86 -1.94 -56.84
CA ASP A 139 9.10 -1.69 -57.63
C ASP A 139 8.70 -1.53 -59.07
N PRO A 140 9.03 -0.37 -59.72
CA PRO A 140 8.64 -0.10 -61.11
C PRO A 140 9.45 -0.90 -62.13
N HIS A 141 10.30 -1.85 -61.73
CA HIS A 141 11.20 -2.60 -62.60
C HIS A 141 11.02 -4.12 -62.48
N SER A 142 9.79 -4.61 -62.54
CA SER A 142 9.50 -6.03 -62.74
C SER A 142 8.85 -6.23 -64.13
N ASP A 143 9.66 -6.10 -65.14
CA ASP A 143 9.39 -6.71 -66.46
C ASP A 143 10.37 -7.85 -66.68
#